data_0097a39a2dbf2ae1a3943b3a4c848f09
#
_entry.id   0097a39a2dbf2ae1a3943b3a4c848f09
#
_cell.length_a   1.000
_cell.length_b   1.000
_cell.length_c   1.000
_cell.angle_alpha   90.00
_cell.angle_beta   90.00
_cell.angle_gamma   90.00
#
_symmetry.space_group_name_H-M   'P 1'
#
loop_
_entity.id
_entity.type
_entity.pdbx_description
1 polymer ?
#
loop_
_entity_poly.entity_id
_entity_poly.type
_entity_poly.pdbx_seq_one_letter_code
_entity_poly.pdbx_strand_id
1 'polypeptide(L)'
;LADDNYATIVNAIEEGRTIYGNIQRFTFFLLSANLAELFIITVAMLTNRPLPLQPIHLLWINLITDSLPAIALGMEPSEPGIMHRPPRDPGENVVTGRMLVQMLIQAVLMTAAVLWAHSLGMRKDPANAAAMGATYAFATLTIAELVWAHACRNLTKPLWAIGPFKNRFAWLATIVGVLLLVVVMTVPVLEQVFELHEVHTQDWLWIILFSLGVTAIMELVKVVLGRLDRPAAAKP
;
A
#
# COMPACT_ATOMS: atom_id res chain seq x y z
N LEU A 1 -10.11 33.16 -17.51
CA LEU A 1 -11.39 32.45 -17.66
C LEU A 1 -11.94 32.80 -19.03
N ALA A 2 -12.21 31.81 -19.85
CA ALA A 2 -12.73 32.04 -21.20
C ALA A 2 -14.21 32.43 -21.21
N ASP A 3 -14.93 32.17 -20.11
CA ASP A 3 -16.38 32.30 -19.98
C ASP A 3 -16.84 33.28 -18.88
N ASP A 4 -15.91 33.92 -18.15
CA ASP A 4 -16.18 34.84 -17.01
C ASP A 4 -17.22 34.31 -16.01
N ASN A 5 -17.41 32.98 -15.93
CA ASN A 5 -18.41 32.35 -15.11
C ASN A 5 -17.86 31.99 -13.73
N TYR A 6 -18.48 32.52 -12.66
CA TYR A 6 -18.10 32.24 -11.28
C TYR A 6 -18.18 30.72 -10.94
N ALA A 7 -19.14 30.01 -11.50
CA ALA A 7 -19.28 28.57 -11.31
C ALA A 7 -18.04 27.80 -11.80
N THR A 8 -17.41 28.24 -12.89
CA THR A 8 -16.17 27.66 -13.40
C THR A 8 -15.01 27.84 -12.42
N ILE A 9 -14.93 28.98 -11.72
CA ILE A 9 -13.90 29.20 -10.67
C ILE A 9 -14.12 28.25 -9.52
N VAL A 10 -15.36 28.09 -9.04
CA VAL A 10 -15.69 27.16 -7.94
C VAL A 10 -15.33 25.73 -8.30
N ASN A 11 -15.69 25.28 -9.50
CA ASN A 11 -15.35 23.96 -9.99
C ASN A 11 -13.82 23.76 -10.10
N ALA A 12 -13.07 24.76 -10.57
CA ALA A 12 -11.62 24.70 -10.64
C ALA A 12 -10.97 24.59 -9.25
N ILE A 13 -11.52 25.26 -8.23
CA ILE A 13 -11.06 25.13 -6.84
C ILE A 13 -11.34 23.73 -6.30
N GLU A 14 -12.53 23.18 -6.55
CA GLU A 14 -12.89 21.83 -6.12
C GLU A 14 -11.97 20.78 -6.75
N GLU A 15 -11.74 20.88 -8.06
CA GLU A 15 -10.85 20.01 -8.80
C GLU A 15 -9.41 20.13 -8.28
N GLY A 16 -8.90 21.34 -8.06
CA GLY A 16 -7.57 21.57 -7.49
C GLY A 16 -7.40 20.95 -6.11
N ARG A 17 -8.41 21.01 -5.23
CA ARG A 17 -8.40 20.35 -3.93
C ARG A 17 -8.40 18.82 -4.05
N THR A 18 -9.15 18.31 -5.01
CA THR A 18 -9.22 16.87 -5.30
C THR A 18 -7.87 16.35 -5.79
N ILE A 19 -7.27 17.02 -6.77
CA ILE A 19 -5.95 16.68 -7.32
C ILE A 19 -4.89 16.69 -6.21
N TYR A 20 -4.86 17.72 -5.36
CA TYR A 20 -3.92 17.79 -4.26
C TYR A 20 -4.09 16.61 -3.27
N GLY A 21 -5.35 16.29 -2.91
CA GLY A 21 -5.64 15.14 -2.06
C GLY A 21 -5.17 13.82 -2.70
N ASN A 22 -5.30 13.68 -4.01
CA ASN A 22 -4.84 12.50 -4.74
C ASN A 22 -3.31 12.42 -4.77
N ILE A 23 -2.61 13.57 -4.93
CA ILE A 23 -1.15 13.65 -4.82
C ILE A 23 -0.71 13.15 -3.43
N GLN A 24 -1.34 13.59 -2.35
CA GLN A 24 -1.02 13.11 -1.01
C GLN A 24 -1.22 11.60 -0.86
N ARG A 25 -2.28 11.01 -1.43
CA ARG A 25 -2.60 9.59 -1.35
C ARG A 25 -1.56 8.72 -2.05
N PHE A 26 -1.24 9.01 -3.32
CA PHE A 26 -0.25 8.22 -4.03
C PHE A 26 1.16 8.43 -3.50
N THR A 27 1.52 9.65 -3.08
CA THR A 27 2.81 9.92 -2.41
C THR A 27 2.93 9.12 -1.11
N PHE A 28 1.88 9.11 -0.29
CA PHE A 28 1.85 8.32 0.93
C PHE A 28 1.99 6.82 0.65
N PHE A 29 1.27 6.30 -0.35
CA PHE A 29 1.35 4.91 -0.76
C PHE A 29 2.77 4.54 -1.17
N LEU A 30 3.34 5.24 -2.15
CA LEU A 30 4.68 4.94 -2.68
C LEU A 30 5.77 5.07 -1.61
N LEU A 31 5.75 6.13 -0.80
CA LEU A 31 6.75 6.30 0.25
C LEU A 31 6.62 5.23 1.34
N SER A 32 5.41 4.83 1.70
CA SER A 32 5.21 3.77 2.71
C SER A 32 5.62 2.39 2.20
N ALA A 33 5.36 2.06 0.93
CA ALA A 33 5.79 0.82 0.28
C ALA A 33 7.32 0.75 0.24
N ASN A 34 7.99 1.75 -0.33
CA ASN A 34 9.45 1.81 -0.39
C ASN A 34 10.12 1.77 1.00
N LEU A 35 9.50 2.40 2.01
CA LEU A 35 10.01 2.36 3.38
C LEU A 35 9.91 0.93 3.96
N ALA A 36 8.84 0.20 3.66
CA ALA A 36 8.69 -1.19 4.07
C ALA A 36 9.72 -2.09 3.38
N GLU A 37 9.93 -1.95 2.07
CA GLU A 37 10.97 -2.68 1.34
C GLU A 37 12.37 -2.45 1.95
N LEU A 38 12.69 -1.19 2.23
CA LEU A 38 13.95 -0.82 2.89
C LEU A 38 14.09 -1.50 4.26
N PHE A 39 13.03 -1.51 5.07
CA PHE A 39 13.04 -2.14 6.39
C PHE A 39 13.19 -3.66 6.28
N ILE A 40 12.48 -4.31 5.34
CA ILE A 40 12.55 -5.75 5.10
C ILE A 40 14.00 -6.17 4.82
N ILE A 41 14.66 -5.49 3.88
CA ILE A 41 16.06 -5.79 3.52
C ILE A 41 16.99 -5.49 4.67
N THR A 42 16.85 -4.33 5.32
CA THR A 42 17.72 -3.90 6.42
C THR A 42 17.64 -4.87 7.59
N VAL A 43 16.43 -5.26 8.01
CA VAL A 43 16.24 -6.21 9.12
C VAL A 43 16.78 -7.58 8.77
N ALA A 44 16.59 -8.08 7.54
CA ALA A 44 17.15 -9.35 7.09
C ALA A 44 18.69 -9.33 7.17
N MET A 45 19.32 -8.27 6.69
CA MET A 45 20.78 -8.10 6.76
C MET A 45 21.30 -8.02 8.21
N LEU A 46 20.67 -7.22 9.06
CA LEU A 46 21.06 -7.07 10.47
C LEU A 46 20.88 -8.36 11.27
N THR A 47 19.95 -9.20 10.88
CA THR A 47 19.71 -10.51 11.53
C THR A 47 20.43 -11.68 10.87
N ASN A 48 21.34 -11.42 9.92
CA ASN A 48 22.09 -12.42 9.14
C ASN A 48 21.18 -13.50 8.52
N ARG A 49 19.99 -13.11 8.04
CA ARG A 49 19.07 -14.00 7.32
C ARG A 49 19.36 -13.94 5.81
N PRO A 50 19.07 -15.02 5.07
CA PRO A 50 19.02 -14.94 3.62
C PRO A 50 18.13 -13.79 3.18
N LEU A 51 18.51 -13.10 2.08
CA LEU A 51 17.74 -11.97 1.57
C LEU A 51 16.33 -12.44 1.19
N PRO A 52 15.28 -11.81 1.74
CA PRO A 52 13.89 -12.17 1.46
C PRO A 52 13.41 -11.73 0.07
N LEU A 53 14.10 -10.77 -0.54
CA LEU A 53 13.77 -10.22 -1.84
C LEU A 53 15.03 -10.09 -2.69
N GLN A 54 14.98 -10.57 -3.92
CA GLN A 54 16.00 -10.37 -4.93
C GLN A 54 15.84 -8.98 -5.59
N PRO A 55 16.90 -8.40 -6.20
CA PRO A 55 16.78 -7.13 -6.91
C PRO A 55 15.70 -7.13 -8.00
N ILE A 56 15.50 -8.26 -8.68
CA ILE A 56 14.44 -8.42 -9.71
C ILE A 56 13.04 -8.33 -9.10
N HIS A 57 12.83 -8.83 -7.87
CA HIS A 57 11.57 -8.72 -7.14
C HIS A 57 11.24 -7.27 -6.83
N LEU A 58 12.21 -6.52 -6.30
CA LEU A 58 12.03 -5.09 -6.00
C LEU A 58 11.75 -4.27 -7.26
N LEU A 59 12.48 -4.56 -8.35
CA LEU A 59 12.24 -3.90 -9.63
C LEU A 59 10.81 -4.14 -10.14
N TRP A 60 10.34 -5.40 -10.06
CA TRP A 60 8.99 -5.76 -10.46
C TRP A 60 7.94 -5.05 -9.61
N ILE A 61 8.08 -5.10 -8.29
CA ILE A 61 7.14 -4.50 -7.35
C ILE A 61 7.03 -3.01 -7.64
N ASN A 62 8.14 -2.28 -7.61
CA ASN A 62 8.15 -0.83 -7.79
C ASN A 62 7.68 -0.39 -9.19
N LEU A 63 8.02 -1.14 -10.25
CA LEU A 63 7.66 -0.76 -11.61
C LEU A 63 6.24 -1.18 -11.98
N ILE A 64 5.82 -2.37 -11.59
CA ILE A 64 4.56 -2.97 -12.07
C ILE A 64 3.47 -2.86 -10.98
N THR A 65 3.72 -3.42 -9.80
CA THR A 65 2.68 -3.55 -8.78
C THR A 65 2.40 -2.26 -8.03
N ASP A 66 3.36 -1.36 -7.89
CA ASP A 66 3.14 -0.06 -7.24
C ASP A 66 2.61 1.00 -8.20
N SER A 67 3.07 0.98 -9.46
CA SER A 67 2.67 1.99 -10.44
C SER A 67 1.16 1.96 -10.73
N LEU A 68 0.56 0.77 -10.87
CA LEU A 68 -0.86 0.64 -11.17
C LEU A 68 -1.76 1.19 -10.06
N PRO A 69 -1.57 0.83 -8.77
CA PRO A 69 -2.32 1.44 -7.67
C PRO A 69 -2.04 2.94 -7.50
N ALA A 70 -0.81 3.39 -7.71
CA ALA A 70 -0.47 4.82 -7.61
C ALA A 70 -1.27 5.65 -8.63
N ILE A 71 -1.38 5.18 -9.89
CA ILE A 71 -2.21 5.81 -10.92
C ILE A 71 -3.68 5.78 -10.49
N ALA A 72 -4.17 4.66 -9.96
CA ALA A 72 -5.55 4.52 -9.51
C ALA A 72 -5.89 5.46 -8.33
N LEU A 73 -4.94 5.68 -7.41
CA LEU A 73 -5.05 6.66 -6.33
C LEU A 73 -5.07 8.11 -6.84
N GLY A 74 -4.34 8.39 -7.93
CA GLY A 74 -4.40 9.66 -8.64
C GLY A 74 -5.76 9.95 -9.26
N MET A 75 -6.59 8.91 -9.47
CA MET A 75 -7.94 8.99 -10.03
C MET A 75 -9.05 8.84 -8.96
N GLU A 76 -8.72 8.99 -7.67
CA GLU A 76 -9.73 8.90 -6.60
C GLU A 76 -10.74 10.03 -6.72
N PRO A 77 -12.05 9.73 -6.66
CA PRO A 77 -13.10 10.74 -6.72
C PRO A 77 -13.01 11.76 -5.59
N SER A 78 -13.53 12.96 -5.84
CA SER A 78 -13.64 14.04 -4.84
C SER A 78 -14.32 13.54 -3.57
N GLU A 79 -13.78 13.95 -2.42
CA GLU A 79 -14.40 13.64 -1.13
C GLU A 79 -15.64 14.51 -0.91
N PRO A 80 -16.76 13.93 -0.42
CA PRO A 80 -17.92 14.73 -0.05
C PRO A 80 -17.55 15.82 0.96
N GLY A 81 -17.94 17.06 0.65
CA GLY A 81 -17.69 18.21 1.53
C GLY A 81 -16.28 18.80 1.45
N ILE A 82 -15.49 18.48 0.43
CA ILE A 82 -14.13 19.03 0.24
C ILE A 82 -14.13 20.56 0.20
N MET A 83 -15.20 21.18 -0.29
CA MET A 83 -15.36 22.64 -0.36
C MET A 83 -15.67 23.29 0.99
N HIS A 84 -16.12 22.54 2.00
CA HIS A 84 -16.35 23.05 3.36
C HIS A 84 -15.07 23.11 4.21
N ARG A 85 -13.99 22.53 3.71
CA ARG A 85 -12.69 22.63 4.41
C ARG A 85 -12.11 24.03 4.27
N PRO A 86 -11.44 24.57 5.30
CA PRO A 86 -10.73 25.83 5.17
C PRO A 86 -9.67 25.76 4.07
N PRO A 87 -9.24 26.91 3.52
CA PRO A 87 -8.09 26.97 2.63
C PRO A 87 -6.85 26.36 3.33
N ARG A 88 -6.05 25.65 2.54
CA ARG A 88 -4.80 25.07 3.02
C ARG A 88 -3.78 26.18 3.30
N ASP A 89 -2.95 25.99 4.34
CA ASP A 89 -1.77 26.82 4.55
C ASP A 89 -0.74 26.58 3.42
N PRO A 90 -0.28 27.61 2.70
CA PRO A 90 0.75 27.47 1.67
C PRO A 90 2.06 26.85 2.16
N GLY A 91 2.38 26.98 3.45
CA GLY A 91 3.56 26.40 4.08
C GLY A 91 3.40 24.93 4.50
N GLU A 92 2.23 24.33 4.36
CA GLU A 92 1.99 22.95 4.77
C GLU A 92 2.69 21.95 3.81
N ASN A 93 3.48 21.03 4.38
CA ASN A 93 4.13 19.99 3.60
C ASN A 93 3.13 18.96 3.06
N VAL A 94 3.42 18.37 1.90
CA VAL A 94 2.63 17.28 1.29
C VAL A 94 2.56 16.08 2.25
N VAL A 95 3.71 15.75 2.89
CA VAL A 95 3.81 14.69 3.89
C VAL A 95 3.73 15.31 5.28
N THR A 96 2.67 15.01 6.00
CA THR A 96 2.45 15.50 7.36
C THR A 96 3.10 14.59 8.40
N GLY A 97 3.32 15.11 9.63
CA GLY A 97 3.85 14.30 10.74
C GLY A 97 2.99 13.06 11.05
N ARG A 98 1.66 13.18 10.93
CA ARG A 98 0.75 12.05 11.06
C ARG A 98 0.99 10.97 9.99
N MET A 99 1.19 11.38 8.73
CA MET A 99 1.53 10.45 7.66
C MET A 99 2.84 9.72 7.94
N LEU A 100 3.87 10.41 8.45
CA LEU A 100 5.14 9.77 8.84
C LEU A 100 4.95 8.70 9.91
N VAL A 101 4.17 8.97 10.95
CA VAL A 101 3.85 7.97 11.98
C VAL A 101 3.13 6.75 11.38
N GLN A 102 2.15 6.98 10.51
CA GLN A 102 1.44 5.89 9.83
C GLN A 102 2.34 5.08 8.90
N MET A 103 3.25 5.73 8.15
CA MET A 103 4.24 5.06 7.31
C MET A 103 5.17 4.16 8.13
N LEU A 104 5.67 4.66 9.26
CA LEU A 104 6.55 3.89 10.15
C LEU A 104 5.84 2.67 10.74
N ILE A 105 4.61 2.83 11.22
CA ILE A 105 3.81 1.70 11.74
C ILE A 105 3.58 0.67 10.64
N GLN A 106 3.16 1.13 9.44
CA GLN A 106 2.93 0.26 8.29
C GLN A 106 4.21 -0.48 7.89
N ALA A 107 5.36 0.22 7.80
CA ALA A 107 6.64 -0.40 7.43
C ALA A 107 7.05 -1.50 8.42
N VAL A 108 6.87 -1.27 9.73
CA VAL A 108 7.14 -2.29 10.76
C VAL A 108 6.21 -3.50 10.62
N LEU A 109 4.91 -3.27 10.45
CA LEU A 109 3.93 -4.35 10.29
C LEU A 109 4.18 -5.15 9.02
N MET A 110 4.46 -4.48 7.90
CA MET A 110 4.77 -5.10 6.63
C MET A 110 6.05 -5.94 6.72
N THR A 111 7.10 -5.39 7.33
CA THR A 111 8.35 -6.09 7.59
C THR A 111 8.13 -7.36 8.41
N ALA A 112 7.35 -7.27 9.48
CA ALA A 112 7.04 -8.42 10.32
C ALA A 112 6.28 -9.51 9.54
N ALA A 113 5.27 -9.12 8.75
CA ALA A 113 4.48 -10.05 7.94
C ALA A 113 5.34 -10.76 6.87
N VAL A 114 6.13 -9.99 6.12
CA VAL A 114 6.98 -10.51 5.04
C VAL A 114 8.10 -11.40 5.59
N LEU A 115 8.78 -11.01 6.66
CA LEU A 115 9.83 -11.83 7.27
C LEU A 115 9.26 -13.08 7.93
N TRP A 116 8.04 -13.04 8.43
CA TRP A 116 7.36 -14.24 8.89
C TRP A 116 7.04 -15.18 7.73
N ALA A 117 6.47 -14.69 6.63
CA ALA A 117 6.20 -15.47 5.43
C ALA A 117 7.49 -16.07 4.85
N HIS A 118 8.57 -15.27 4.76
CA HIS A 118 9.90 -15.74 4.40
C HIS A 118 10.37 -16.92 5.27
N SER A 119 10.24 -16.77 6.60
CA SER A 119 10.63 -17.83 7.54
C SER A 119 9.76 -19.08 7.41
N LEU A 120 8.50 -18.93 7.06
CA LEU A 120 7.59 -20.05 6.77
C LEU A 120 8.03 -20.78 5.51
N GLY A 121 8.31 -20.08 4.42
CA GLY A 121 8.79 -20.64 3.17
C GLY A 121 10.10 -21.41 3.36
N MET A 122 11.06 -20.84 4.09
CA MET A 122 12.33 -21.53 4.40
C MET A 122 12.17 -22.88 5.12
N ARG A 123 11.11 -23.05 5.92
CA ARG A 123 10.82 -24.30 6.64
C ARG A 123 10.15 -25.36 5.78
N LYS A 124 9.49 -24.94 4.69
CA LYS A 124 8.73 -25.83 3.80
C LYS A 124 9.64 -26.66 2.89
N ASP A 125 10.70 -26.05 2.40
CA ASP A 125 11.71 -26.75 1.60
C ASP A 125 13.12 -26.43 2.15
N PRO A 126 13.65 -27.23 3.08
CA PRO A 126 14.98 -27.02 3.63
C PRO A 126 16.11 -27.16 2.60
N ALA A 127 15.89 -27.88 1.50
CA ALA A 127 16.90 -28.05 0.44
C ALA A 127 17.07 -26.77 -0.39
N ASN A 128 15.97 -26.02 -0.61
CA ASN A 128 15.94 -24.76 -1.34
C ASN A 128 15.45 -23.60 -0.45
N ALA A 129 15.82 -23.61 0.82
CA ALA A 129 15.24 -22.75 1.85
C ALA A 129 15.27 -21.26 1.48
N ALA A 130 16.39 -20.75 0.95
CA ALA A 130 16.52 -19.34 0.60
C ALA A 130 15.56 -18.93 -0.53
N ALA A 131 15.48 -19.73 -1.59
CA ALA A 131 14.62 -19.45 -2.75
C ALA A 131 13.13 -19.60 -2.42
N MET A 132 12.76 -20.65 -1.66
CA MET A 132 11.38 -20.83 -1.18
C MET A 132 10.98 -19.69 -0.24
N GLY A 133 11.86 -19.27 0.66
CA GLY A 133 11.64 -18.11 1.52
C GLY A 133 11.42 -16.84 0.73
N ALA A 134 12.26 -16.57 -0.28
CA ALA A 134 12.11 -15.40 -1.16
C ALA A 134 10.79 -15.42 -1.94
N THR A 135 10.35 -16.58 -2.42
CA THR A 135 9.06 -16.75 -3.12
C THR A 135 7.89 -16.35 -2.20
N TYR A 136 7.88 -16.82 -0.95
CA TYR A 136 6.83 -16.47 0.01
C TYR A 136 6.86 -14.99 0.38
N ALA A 137 8.06 -14.42 0.53
CA ALA A 137 8.23 -13.00 0.80
C ALA A 137 7.72 -12.14 -0.35
N PHE A 138 8.10 -12.46 -1.58
CA PHE A 138 7.68 -11.77 -2.79
C PHE A 138 6.16 -11.80 -2.97
N ALA A 139 5.54 -12.98 -2.88
CA ALA A 139 4.08 -13.11 -3.01
C ALA A 139 3.34 -12.35 -1.90
N THR A 140 3.83 -12.44 -0.64
CA THR A 140 3.21 -11.76 0.50
C THR A 140 3.31 -10.25 0.35
N LEU A 141 4.48 -9.72 0.00
CA LEU A 141 4.68 -8.27 -0.16
C LEU A 141 3.81 -7.74 -1.30
N THR A 142 3.86 -8.37 -2.47
CA THR A 142 3.06 -7.96 -3.64
C THR A 142 1.56 -7.88 -3.31
N ILE A 143 0.99 -8.92 -2.69
CA ILE A 143 -0.44 -8.92 -2.34
C ILE A 143 -0.72 -7.86 -1.26
N ALA A 144 0.17 -7.73 -0.26
CA ALA A 144 -0.01 -6.79 0.82
C ALA A 144 -0.01 -5.34 0.32
N GLU A 145 0.85 -4.97 -0.63
CA GLU A 145 0.90 -3.63 -1.23
C GLU A 145 -0.33 -3.35 -2.09
N LEU A 146 -0.78 -4.32 -2.90
CA LEU A 146 -2.02 -4.18 -3.67
C LEU A 146 -3.24 -3.94 -2.76
N VAL A 147 -3.32 -4.63 -1.63
CA VAL A 147 -4.40 -4.42 -0.64
C VAL A 147 -4.20 -3.12 0.13
N TRP A 148 -2.95 -2.77 0.48
CA TRP A 148 -2.60 -1.52 1.17
C TRP A 148 -3.01 -0.29 0.37
N ALA A 149 -2.90 -0.31 -0.95
CA ALA A 149 -3.36 0.77 -1.81
C ALA A 149 -4.82 1.15 -1.57
N HIS A 150 -5.71 0.17 -1.28
CA HIS A 150 -7.11 0.47 -0.93
C HIS A 150 -7.23 1.23 0.39
N ALA A 151 -6.37 0.95 1.37
CA ALA A 151 -6.33 1.72 2.61
C ALA A 151 -5.83 3.15 2.38
N CYS A 152 -4.91 3.36 1.43
CA CYS A 152 -4.37 4.69 1.08
C CYS A 152 -5.38 5.62 0.38
N ARG A 153 -6.54 5.11 -0.05
CA ARG A 153 -7.63 5.93 -0.65
C ARG A 153 -8.16 7.01 0.29
N ASN A 154 -8.03 6.81 1.60
CA ASN A 154 -8.27 7.87 2.58
C ASN A 154 -7.30 7.73 3.75
N LEU A 155 -6.60 8.81 4.09
CA LEU A 155 -5.55 8.81 5.10
C LEU A 155 -6.08 8.92 6.54
N THR A 156 -7.35 9.27 6.71
CA THR A 156 -7.96 9.53 8.03
C THR A 156 -9.15 8.64 8.33
N LYS A 157 -9.96 8.31 7.31
CA LYS A 157 -11.17 7.50 7.45
C LYS A 157 -10.88 6.06 7.05
N PRO A 158 -11.42 5.08 7.76
CA PRO A 158 -11.27 3.68 7.38
C PRO A 158 -12.03 3.36 6.08
N LEU A 159 -11.58 2.31 5.40
CA LEU A 159 -12.08 1.90 4.08
C LEU A 159 -13.60 1.66 4.06
N TRP A 160 -14.16 1.09 5.12
CA TRP A 160 -15.60 0.86 5.22
C TRP A 160 -16.44 2.15 5.32
N ALA A 161 -15.83 3.25 5.79
CA ALA A 161 -16.51 4.54 5.90
C ALA A 161 -16.55 5.33 4.58
N ILE A 162 -15.61 5.06 3.66
CA ILE A 162 -15.52 5.75 2.36
C ILE A 162 -16.21 4.98 1.22
N GLY A 163 -16.53 3.71 1.44
CA GLY A 163 -17.09 2.79 0.45
C GLY A 163 -15.98 2.12 -0.38
N PRO A 164 -15.75 0.80 -0.14
CA PRO A 164 -14.63 0.08 -0.76
C PRO A 164 -14.69 0.05 -2.28
N PHE A 165 -15.86 0.06 -2.89
CA PHE A 165 -16.08 -0.12 -4.33
C PHE A 165 -16.20 1.19 -5.13
N LYS A 166 -16.08 2.36 -4.51
CA LYS A 166 -16.25 3.65 -5.20
C LYS A 166 -15.18 3.92 -6.27
N ASN A 167 -13.94 3.52 -6.04
CA ASN A 167 -12.87 3.65 -7.03
C ASN A 167 -12.71 2.33 -7.80
N ARG A 168 -13.30 2.27 -8.99
CA ARG A 168 -13.18 1.13 -9.91
C ARG A 168 -11.76 0.93 -10.46
N PHE A 169 -10.97 2.01 -10.57
CA PHE A 169 -9.60 1.92 -11.05
C PHE A 169 -8.67 1.26 -10.02
N ALA A 170 -8.90 1.48 -8.71
CA ALA A 170 -8.19 0.77 -7.66
C ALA A 170 -8.45 -0.75 -7.72
N TRP A 171 -9.69 -1.17 -7.94
CA TRP A 171 -10.01 -2.58 -8.13
C TRP A 171 -9.41 -3.16 -9.40
N LEU A 172 -9.46 -2.41 -10.51
CA LEU A 172 -8.82 -2.84 -11.75
C LEU A 172 -7.31 -3.02 -11.57
N ALA A 173 -6.64 -2.06 -10.92
CA ALA A 173 -5.22 -2.15 -10.61
C ALA A 173 -4.89 -3.39 -9.76
N THR A 174 -5.70 -3.68 -8.72
CA THR A 174 -5.53 -4.87 -7.90
C THR A 174 -5.73 -6.16 -8.69
N ILE A 175 -6.78 -6.26 -9.49
CA ILE A 175 -7.05 -7.44 -10.33
C ILE A 175 -5.90 -7.68 -11.30
N VAL A 176 -5.46 -6.62 -12.01
CA VAL A 176 -4.34 -6.71 -12.95
C VAL A 176 -3.05 -7.09 -12.21
N GLY A 177 -2.76 -6.47 -11.06
CA GLY A 177 -1.58 -6.80 -10.24
C GLY A 177 -1.57 -8.26 -9.78
N VAL A 178 -2.70 -8.78 -9.31
CA VAL A 178 -2.83 -10.20 -8.92
C VAL A 178 -2.67 -11.12 -10.12
N LEU A 179 -3.26 -10.79 -11.27
CA LEU A 179 -3.09 -11.58 -12.50
C LEU A 179 -1.63 -11.61 -12.95
N LEU A 180 -0.95 -10.47 -12.89
CA LEU A 180 0.48 -10.40 -13.23
C LEU A 180 1.34 -11.20 -12.25
N LEU A 181 1.04 -11.16 -10.94
CA LEU A 181 1.69 -12.01 -9.96
C LEU A 181 1.52 -13.49 -10.29
N VAL A 182 0.28 -13.93 -10.59
CA VAL A 182 0.01 -15.31 -10.99
C VAL A 182 0.80 -15.69 -12.23
N VAL A 183 0.87 -14.82 -13.24
CA VAL A 183 1.66 -15.05 -14.47
C VAL A 183 3.14 -15.24 -14.12
N VAL A 184 3.73 -14.39 -13.29
CA VAL A 184 5.14 -14.51 -12.88
C VAL A 184 5.40 -15.81 -12.12
N MET A 185 4.45 -16.25 -11.29
CA MET A 185 4.58 -17.46 -10.46
C MET A 185 4.20 -18.76 -11.16
N THR A 186 3.68 -18.71 -12.40
CA THR A 186 3.20 -19.92 -13.10
C THR A 186 3.83 -20.13 -14.48
N VAL A 187 4.40 -19.09 -15.07
CA VAL A 187 5.06 -19.19 -16.39
C VAL A 187 6.52 -19.64 -16.17
N PRO A 188 6.94 -20.83 -16.65
CA PRO A 188 8.25 -21.42 -16.30
C PRO A 188 9.46 -20.53 -16.61
N VAL A 189 9.40 -19.75 -17.69
CA VAL A 189 10.48 -18.80 -18.04
C VAL A 189 10.58 -17.67 -17.02
N LEU A 190 9.44 -17.14 -16.55
CA LEU A 190 9.40 -16.07 -15.55
C LEU A 190 9.79 -16.61 -14.18
N GLU A 191 9.30 -17.78 -13.82
CA GLU A 191 9.66 -18.47 -12.58
C GLU A 191 11.18 -18.63 -12.44
N GLN A 192 11.86 -19.02 -13.51
CA GLN A 192 13.33 -19.12 -13.54
C GLN A 192 14.01 -17.75 -13.45
N VAL A 193 13.53 -16.73 -14.17
CA VAL A 193 14.12 -15.38 -14.15
C VAL A 193 13.98 -14.73 -12.78
N PHE A 194 12.87 -14.97 -12.10
CA PHE A 194 12.59 -14.45 -10.76
C PHE A 194 13.08 -15.37 -9.65
N GLU A 195 13.71 -16.51 -9.97
CA GLU A 195 14.18 -17.51 -9.00
C GLU A 195 13.09 -17.96 -8.02
N LEU A 196 11.84 -18.09 -8.53
CA LEU A 196 10.69 -18.50 -7.74
C LEU A 196 10.54 -20.03 -7.70
N HIS A 197 9.80 -20.50 -6.71
CA HIS A 197 9.48 -21.91 -6.54
C HIS A 197 7.97 -22.09 -6.38
N GLU A 198 7.47 -23.27 -6.70
CA GLU A 198 6.04 -23.57 -6.59
C GLU A 198 5.57 -23.46 -5.14
N VAL A 199 4.53 -22.62 -4.92
CA VAL A 199 3.87 -22.46 -3.62
C VAL A 199 2.75 -23.49 -3.50
N HIS A 200 2.80 -24.32 -2.46
CA HIS A 200 1.72 -25.28 -2.19
C HIS A 200 0.39 -24.58 -1.95
N THR A 201 -0.69 -25.15 -2.48
CA THR A 201 -2.03 -24.56 -2.43
C THR A 201 -2.48 -24.17 -1.01
N GLN A 202 -2.09 -24.97 -0.01
CA GLN A 202 -2.43 -24.71 1.40
C GLN A 202 -1.71 -23.47 1.97
N ASP A 203 -0.57 -23.10 1.42
CA ASP A 203 0.26 -22.01 1.93
C ASP A 203 -0.20 -20.65 1.43
N TRP A 204 -0.95 -20.61 0.34
CA TRP A 204 -1.61 -19.38 -0.14
C TRP A 204 -2.54 -18.77 0.92
N LEU A 205 -3.17 -19.61 1.75
CA LEU A 205 -3.98 -19.11 2.87
C LEU A 205 -3.15 -18.24 3.81
N TRP A 206 -1.93 -18.67 4.17
CA TRP A 206 -1.05 -17.91 5.05
C TRP A 206 -0.55 -16.62 4.40
N ILE A 207 -0.15 -16.68 3.12
CA ILE A 207 0.27 -15.51 2.34
C ILE A 207 -0.84 -14.45 2.33
N ILE A 208 -2.07 -14.85 2.01
CA ILE A 208 -3.24 -13.96 1.98
C ILE A 208 -3.54 -13.42 3.39
N LEU A 209 -3.48 -14.25 4.41
CA LEU A 209 -3.79 -13.87 5.79
C LEU A 209 -2.80 -12.82 6.32
N PHE A 210 -1.51 -12.98 6.07
CA PHE A 210 -0.50 -11.99 6.43
C PHE A 210 -0.68 -10.69 5.65
N SER A 211 -0.92 -10.77 4.35
CA SER A 211 -1.14 -9.62 3.49
C SER A 211 -2.36 -8.79 3.91
N LEU A 212 -3.49 -9.43 4.17
CA LEU A 212 -4.71 -8.78 4.66
C LEU A 212 -4.55 -8.26 6.08
N GLY A 213 -3.82 -9.00 6.93
CA GLY A 213 -3.60 -8.66 8.34
C GLY A 213 -2.95 -7.30 8.53
N VAL A 214 -1.93 -6.97 7.74
CA VAL A 214 -1.27 -5.66 7.78
C VAL A 214 -2.28 -4.54 7.53
N THR A 215 -3.05 -4.63 6.46
CA THR A 215 -4.04 -3.62 6.11
C THR A 215 -5.15 -3.53 7.16
N ALA A 216 -5.63 -4.66 7.67
CA ALA A 216 -6.65 -4.68 8.72
C ALA A 216 -6.19 -3.97 10.00
N ILE A 217 -4.95 -4.21 10.44
CA ILE A 217 -4.37 -3.53 11.61
C ILE A 217 -4.24 -2.03 11.32
N MET A 218 -3.78 -1.64 10.13
CA MET A 218 -3.63 -0.23 9.77
C MET A 218 -4.98 0.50 9.69
N GLU A 219 -6.04 -0.17 9.28
CA GLU A 219 -7.39 0.40 9.34
C GLU A 219 -7.84 0.67 10.79
N LEU A 220 -7.47 -0.20 11.73
CA LEU A 220 -7.70 0.03 13.16
C LEU A 220 -6.84 1.20 13.70
N VAL A 221 -5.58 1.28 13.28
CA VAL A 221 -4.68 2.41 13.61
C VAL A 221 -5.30 3.75 13.19
N LYS A 222 -5.89 3.85 11.99
CA LYS A 222 -6.58 5.06 11.54
C LYS A 222 -7.73 5.45 12.47
N VAL A 223 -8.52 4.47 12.92
CA VAL A 223 -9.63 4.72 13.87
C VAL A 223 -9.10 5.25 15.19
N VAL A 224 -8.03 4.66 15.71
CA VAL A 224 -7.42 5.08 16.97
C VAL A 224 -6.84 6.49 16.86
N LEU A 225 -6.03 6.75 15.84
CA LEU A 225 -5.46 8.08 15.59
C LEU A 225 -6.55 9.13 15.36
N GLY A 226 -7.61 8.80 14.64
CA GLY A 226 -8.73 9.69 14.42
C GLY A 226 -9.54 10.02 15.69
N ARG A 227 -9.49 9.16 16.72
CA ARG A 227 -10.08 9.47 18.03
C ARG A 227 -9.19 10.39 18.88
N LEU A 228 -7.88 10.22 18.77
CA LEU A 228 -6.90 11.04 19.50
C LEU A 228 -6.87 12.49 18.99
N ASP A 229 -7.12 12.70 17.68
CA ASP A 229 -7.14 14.04 17.09
C ASP A 229 -8.46 14.81 17.33
N ARG A 230 -9.48 14.19 17.91
CA ARG A 230 -10.69 14.93 18.29
C ARG A 230 -10.34 15.80 19.51
N PRO A 231 -10.43 17.14 19.40
CA PRO A 231 -10.29 17.98 20.58
C PRO A 231 -11.29 17.49 21.62
N ALA A 232 -10.82 17.33 22.87
CA ALA A 232 -11.72 17.03 23.97
C ALA A 232 -12.88 18.03 23.89
N ALA A 233 -14.10 17.50 23.65
CA ALA A 233 -15.28 18.35 23.52
C ALA A 233 -15.28 19.30 24.72
N ALA A 234 -15.24 20.60 24.45
CA ALA A 234 -15.37 21.61 25.47
C ALA A 234 -16.59 21.20 26.30
N LYS A 235 -16.35 20.82 27.56
CA LYS A 235 -17.46 20.57 28.49
C LYS A 235 -18.27 21.84 28.58
N PRO A 236 -19.61 21.75 28.51
CA PRO A 236 -20.50 22.90 28.59
C PRO A 236 -20.32 23.65 29.92
#